data_f843349cc44877e043cc6e6bc57a4ea7
#
_entry.id   f843349cc44877e043cc6e6bc57a4ea7
#
_cell.length_a   1.000
_cell.length_b   1.000
_cell.length_c   1.000
_cell.angle_alpha   90.00
_cell.angle_beta   90.00
_cell.angle_gamma   90.00
#
_symmetry.space_group_name_H-M   'P 1'
#
loop_
_entity.id
_entity.type
_entity.pdbx_description
1 polymer ?
#
loop_
_entity_poly.entity_id
_entity_poly.type
_entity_poly.pdbx_seq_one_letter_code
_entity_poly.pdbx_strand_id
1 'polypeptide(L)'
;MKKLIVTQKYDNKKLTKFILDSFPHLSPNMLYKALRQKDIKIDGKRINKDCSIYEGNEILVYIADNMLYPNVDLDIIFEDENILIINKPANLEVTGNNSLTSIVHSKYSNNIFLPMPCHRLDRNTNGLVLFAKNDIALNILFDKFKKHEIEKKYLALVYGIPKIKKARLEAYLFKDNKKSTVYISDTFKTGYSKIITSYTVIKEYKNNSALLEVQIETGKTHQIRAHLAHIGYPIIGDGKYGVNSVNKDFGFKYQQLTACELTFNFKTDSGILNYLKGKTVTLS
;
A
#
# COMPACT_ATOMS: atom_id res chain seq x y z
N MET A 1 6.33 -17.13 17.36
CA MET A 1 7.00 -16.19 18.28
C MET A 1 7.35 -14.93 17.53
N LYS A 2 6.99 -13.76 18.05
CA LYS A 2 7.35 -12.45 17.45
C LYS A 2 8.29 -11.72 18.39
N LYS A 3 9.33 -11.11 17.82
CA LYS A 3 10.31 -10.29 18.53
C LYS A 3 10.08 -8.81 18.18
N LEU A 4 9.98 -7.97 19.18
CA LEU A 4 9.84 -6.53 19.08
C LEU A 4 10.94 -5.86 19.92
N ILE A 5 11.43 -4.72 19.45
CA ILE A 5 12.35 -3.87 20.23
C ILE A 5 11.61 -2.58 20.57
N VAL A 6 11.65 -2.21 21.84
CA VAL A 6 11.01 -0.98 22.33
C VAL A 6 11.80 0.22 21.82
N THR A 7 11.12 1.11 21.10
CA THR A 7 11.71 2.37 20.60
C THR A 7 11.49 3.50 21.59
N GLN A 8 12.22 4.62 21.45
CA GLN A 8 12.11 5.83 22.26
C GLN A 8 10.67 6.34 22.41
N LYS A 9 9.84 6.18 21.39
CA LYS A 9 8.39 6.54 21.42
C LYS A 9 7.63 5.86 22.57
N TYR A 10 8.06 4.66 22.97
CA TYR A 10 7.41 3.83 23.98
C TYR A 10 8.19 3.74 25.29
N ASP A 11 9.24 4.55 25.44
CA ASP A 11 9.99 4.63 26.71
C ASP A 11 9.05 5.00 27.87
N ASN A 12 9.17 4.29 28.98
CA ASN A 12 8.33 4.40 30.17
C ASN A 12 6.81 4.30 29.90
N LYS A 13 6.37 3.62 28.84
CA LYS A 13 4.95 3.34 28.56
C LYS A 13 4.58 1.94 29.05
N LYS A 14 3.26 1.66 29.08
CA LYS A 14 2.75 0.34 29.43
C LYS A 14 3.03 -0.68 28.33
N LEU A 15 3.46 -1.89 28.73
CA LEU A 15 3.65 -3.04 27.84
C LEU A 15 2.42 -3.34 27.00
N THR A 16 1.23 -3.30 27.63
CA THR A 16 -0.04 -3.56 26.93
C THR A 16 -0.29 -2.56 25.81
N LYS A 17 0.02 -1.27 26.03
CA LYS A 17 -0.10 -0.24 25.01
C LYS A 17 0.84 -0.52 23.83
N PHE A 18 2.09 -0.84 24.10
CA PHE A 18 3.10 -1.15 23.07
C PHE A 18 2.67 -2.34 22.22
N ILE A 19 2.21 -3.44 22.87
CA ILE A 19 1.78 -4.66 22.16
C ILE A 19 0.51 -4.40 21.33
N LEU A 20 -0.49 -3.70 21.87
CA LEU A 20 -1.72 -3.39 21.13
C LEU A 20 -1.46 -2.41 19.96
N ASP A 21 -0.56 -1.46 20.12
CA ASP A 21 -0.14 -0.56 19.03
C ASP A 21 0.67 -1.34 17.96
N SER A 22 1.41 -2.40 18.36
CA SER A 22 2.17 -3.26 17.44
C SER A 22 1.29 -4.31 16.76
N PHE A 23 0.23 -4.77 17.44
CA PHE A 23 -0.72 -5.78 16.95
C PHE A 23 -2.18 -5.33 17.18
N PRO A 24 -2.68 -4.33 16.44
CA PRO A 24 -4.01 -3.77 16.67
C PRO A 24 -5.20 -4.73 16.40
N HIS A 25 -4.96 -5.90 15.80
CA HIS A 25 -5.97 -6.96 15.72
C HIS A 25 -6.04 -7.83 16.99
N LEU A 26 -5.03 -7.76 17.81
CA LEU A 26 -5.04 -8.45 19.10
C LEU A 26 -6.03 -7.73 20.03
N SER A 27 -7.09 -8.43 20.43
CA SER A 27 -8.03 -7.84 21.39
C SER A 27 -7.38 -7.67 22.76
N PRO A 28 -7.74 -6.62 23.54
CA PRO A 28 -7.25 -6.45 24.89
C PRO A 28 -7.44 -7.70 25.77
N ASN A 29 -8.62 -8.35 25.65
CA ASN A 29 -8.92 -9.57 26.41
C ASN A 29 -7.95 -10.71 26.10
N MET A 30 -7.57 -10.88 24.83
CA MET A 30 -6.60 -11.90 24.43
C MET A 30 -5.20 -11.56 24.92
N LEU A 31 -4.79 -10.28 24.89
CA LEU A 31 -3.52 -9.85 25.44
C LEU A 31 -3.43 -10.13 26.94
N TYR A 32 -4.48 -9.78 27.70
CA TYR A 32 -4.49 -10.09 29.14
C TYR A 32 -4.53 -11.60 29.44
N LYS A 33 -5.16 -12.41 28.56
CA LYS A 33 -5.09 -13.87 28.65
C LYS A 33 -3.65 -14.36 28.43
N ALA A 34 -2.97 -13.87 27.40
CA ALA A 34 -1.56 -14.21 27.10
C ALA A 34 -0.61 -13.81 28.25
N LEU A 35 -0.81 -12.64 28.87
CA LEU A 35 -0.07 -12.25 30.06
C LEU A 35 -0.27 -13.25 31.20
N ARG A 36 -1.52 -13.60 31.54
CA ARG A 36 -1.80 -14.60 32.59
C ARG A 36 -1.16 -15.97 32.28
N GLN A 37 -1.10 -16.36 31.00
CA GLN A 37 -0.46 -17.60 30.54
C GLN A 37 1.06 -17.49 30.44
N LYS A 38 1.64 -16.31 30.73
CA LYS A 38 3.08 -16.02 30.64
C LYS A 38 3.63 -16.19 29.21
N ASP A 39 2.83 -15.91 28.19
CA ASP A 39 3.19 -15.98 26.77
C ASP A 39 3.89 -14.72 26.25
N ILE A 40 4.35 -13.87 27.18
CA ILE A 40 5.12 -12.66 26.86
C ILE A 40 6.37 -12.64 27.73
N LYS A 41 7.51 -12.30 27.10
CA LYS A 41 8.77 -12.07 27.80
C LYS A 41 9.29 -10.66 27.55
N ILE A 42 9.96 -10.10 28.55
CA ILE A 42 10.77 -8.88 28.46
C ILE A 42 12.20 -9.28 28.82
N ASP A 43 13.16 -9.05 27.93
CA ASP A 43 14.59 -9.37 28.13
C ASP A 43 14.77 -10.81 28.66
N GLY A 44 14.08 -11.75 28.03
CA GLY A 44 14.10 -13.17 28.37
C GLY A 44 13.24 -13.59 29.59
N LYS A 45 12.76 -12.66 30.42
CA LYS A 45 11.93 -12.94 31.60
C LYS A 45 10.46 -13.00 31.27
N ARG A 46 9.73 -14.05 31.69
CA ARG A 46 8.28 -14.19 31.51
C ARG A 46 7.51 -13.18 32.36
N ILE A 47 6.53 -12.51 31.74
CA ILE A 47 5.72 -11.49 32.37
C ILE A 47 4.27 -12.01 32.49
N ASN A 48 3.64 -11.79 33.64
CA ASN A 48 2.25 -12.22 33.90
C ASN A 48 1.26 -11.07 34.17
N LYS A 49 1.77 -9.83 34.19
CA LYS A 49 0.96 -8.61 34.39
C LYS A 49 1.54 -7.46 33.58
N ASP A 50 0.72 -6.43 33.35
CA ASP A 50 1.17 -5.23 32.69
C ASP A 50 2.20 -4.46 33.52
N CYS A 51 3.23 -3.94 32.86
CA CYS A 51 4.32 -3.19 33.48
C CYS A 51 4.83 -2.08 32.56
N SER A 52 5.65 -1.19 33.08
CA SER A 52 6.37 -0.22 32.24
C SER A 52 7.49 -0.90 31.47
N ILE A 53 7.74 -0.44 30.25
CA ILE A 53 8.83 -0.89 29.37
C ILE A 53 9.72 0.31 29.04
N TYR A 54 10.96 0.05 28.68
CA TYR A 54 11.97 1.07 28.41
C TYR A 54 12.59 0.88 27.03
N GLU A 55 13.12 1.96 26.47
CA GLU A 55 13.83 1.91 25.19
C GLU A 55 14.90 0.82 25.21
N GLY A 56 14.99 0.04 24.11
CA GLY A 56 15.91 -1.09 23.96
C GLY A 56 15.42 -2.41 24.54
N ASN A 57 14.35 -2.46 25.38
CA ASN A 57 13.83 -3.73 25.85
C ASN A 57 13.44 -4.64 24.69
N GLU A 58 13.82 -5.91 24.76
CA GLU A 58 13.39 -6.96 23.85
C GLU A 58 12.08 -7.60 24.35
N ILE A 59 11.03 -7.50 23.55
CA ILE A 59 9.73 -8.11 23.86
C ILE A 59 9.53 -9.32 22.95
N LEU A 60 9.37 -10.51 23.55
CA LEU A 60 9.01 -11.73 22.84
C LEU A 60 7.54 -12.06 23.10
N VAL A 61 6.76 -12.18 22.02
CA VAL A 61 5.32 -12.48 22.05
C VAL A 61 5.08 -13.88 21.48
N TYR A 62 4.53 -14.78 22.31
CA TYR A 62 4.23 -16.18 21.97
C TYR A 62 2.73 -16.38 21.69
N ILE A 63 2.08 -15.41 21.10
CA ILE A 63 0.68 -15.49 20.66
C ILE A 63 0.66 -16.02 19.23
N ALA A 64 -0.32 -16.88 18.90
CA ALA A 64 -0.47 -17.44 17.56
C ALA A 64 -0.75 -16.36 16.52
N ASP A 65 -0.20 -16.50 15.31
CA ASP A 65 -0.22 -15.49 14.26
C ASP A 65 -1.64 -15.13 13.80
N ASN A 66 -2.57 -16.09 13.76
CA ASN A 66 -3.98 -15.85 13.46
C ASN A 66 -4.70 -14.94 14.48
N MET A 67 -4.14 -14.74 15.65
CA MET A 67 -4.65 -13.85 16.69
C MET A 67 -3.97 -12.47 16.65
N LEU A 68 -2.76 -12.40 16.11
CA LEU A 68 -1.97 -11.17 16.00
C LEU A 68 -2.31 -10.39 14.72
N TYR A 69 -2.68 -11.11 13.67
CA TYR A 69 -2.96 -10.57 12.33
C TYR A 69 -4.37 -10.92 11.89
N PRO A 70 -5.00 -10.10 11.05
CA PRO A 70 -6.29 -10.45 10.49
C PRO A 70 -6.16 -11.77 9.72
N ASN A 71 -7.13 -12.64 9.87
CA ASN A 71 -7.28 -13.81 9.01
C ASN A 71 -7.83 -13.33 7.65
N VAL A 72 -6.98 -12.60 6.91
CA VAL A 72 -7.30 -12.13 5.56
C VAL A 72 -6.67 -13.11 4.59
N ASP A 73 -7.51 -13.84 3.88
CA ASP A 73 -7.04 -14.59 2.73
C ASP A 73 -6.40 -13.63 1.73
N LEU A 74 -5.13 -13.88 1.42
CA LEU A 74 -4.42 -13.09 0.42
C LEU A 74 -4.96 -13.50 -0.96
N ASP A 75 -5.54 -12.55 -1.66
CA ASP A 75 -5.93 -12.70 -3.06
C ASP A 75 -4.66 -12.66 -3.93
N ILE A 76 -4.04 -13.84 -4.10
CA ILE A 76 -2.79 -14.02 -4.85
C ILE A 76 -3.14 -14.16 -6.32
N ILE A 77 -2.70 -13.20 -7.12
CA ILE A 77 -2.93 -13.17 -8.57
C ILE A 77 -1.82 -13.91 -9.32
N PHE A 78 -0.58 -13.83 -8.83
CA PHE A 78 0.55 -14.54 -9.40
C PHE A 78 1.57 -14.84 -8.31
N GLU A 79 2.16 -16.03 -8.35
CA GLU A 79 3.25 -16.41 -7.46
C GLU A 79 4.19 -17.39 -8.17
N ASP A 80 5.48 -17.16 -8.02
CA ASP A 80 6.55 -18.10 -8.37
C ASP A 80 7.66 -18.12 -7.31
N GLU A 81 8.85 -18.60 -7.65
CA GLU A 81 9.99 -18.64 -6.72
C GLU A 81 10.56 -17.25 -6.39
N ASN A 82 10.41 -16.29 -7.29
CA ASN A 82 11.05 -14.96 -7.20
C ASN A 82 10.10 -13.85 -6.82
N ILE A 83 8.84 -13.91 -7.25
CA ILE A 83 7.86 -12.83 -7.06
C ILE A 83 6.52 -13.33 -6.54
N LEU A 84 5.78 -12.39 -5.94
CA LEU A 84 4.42 -12.58 -5.48
C LEU A 84 3.62 -11.32 -5.83
N ILE A 85 2.48 -11.46 -6.53
CA ILE A 85 1.58 -10.36 -6.87
C ILE A 85 0.24 -10.59 -6.19
N ILE A 86 -0.20 -9.61 -5.41
CA ILE A 86 -1.41 -9.69 -4.59
C ILE A 86 -2.36 -8.58 -5.00
N ASN A 87 -3.64 -8.90 -5.10
CA ASN A 87 -4.70 -7.91 -5.18
C ASN A 87 -5.00 -7.35 -3.77
N LYS A 88 -4.49 -6.16 -3.50
CA LYS A 88 -4.69 -5.48 -2.22
C LYS A 88 -6.12 -4.91 -2.12
N PRO A 89 -6.88 -5.20 -1.08
CA PRO A 89 -8.17 -4.54 -0.85
C PRO A 89 -8.00 -3.06 -0.46
N ALA A 90 -9.08 -2.28 -0.60
CA ALA A 90 -9.16 -0.93 -0.03
C ALA A 90 -9.08 -0.97 1.51
N ASN A 91 -8.77 0.17 2.12
CA ASN A 91 -8.62 0.35 3.56
C ASN A 91 -7.47 -0.45 4.20
N LEU A 92 -6.50 -0.91 3.41
CA LEU A 92 -5.30 -1.60 3.87
C LEU A 92 -4.06 -0.87 3.34
N GLU A 93 -3.12 -0.52 4.22
CA GLU A 93 -1.82 0.02 3.82
C GLU A 93 -0.91 -1.08 3.29
N VAL A 94 0.03 -0.75 2.40
CA VAL A 94 1.01 -1.74 1.92
C VAL A 94 2.04 -2.04 2.99
N THR A 95 2.55 -1.02 3.69
CA THR A 95 3.61 -1.14 4.72
C THR A 95 3.16 -0.50 6.03
N GLY A 96 3.74 -0.94 7.14
CA GLY A 96 3.41 -0.47 8.49
C GLY A 96 2.83 -1.59 9.35
N ASN A 97 2.37 -1.24 10.53
CA ASN A 97 1.65 -2.18 11.40
C ASN A 97 0.28 -2.48 10.80
N ASN A 98 -0.17 -3.74 10.81
CA ASN A 98 -1.42 -4.19 10.17
C ASN A 98 -1.57 -3.84 8.70
N SER A 99 -0.51 -3.99 7.97
CA SER A 99 -0.42 -3.73 6.55
C SER A 99 -0.51 -5.03 5.75
N LEU A 100 -0.63 -4.90 4.42
CA LEU A 100 -0.51 -6.03 3.52
C LEU A 100 0.80 -6.80 3.76
N THR A 101 1.91 -6.07 3.96
CA THR A 101 3.23 -6.68 4.24
C THR A 101 3.20 -7.49 5.53
N SER A 102 2.57 -7.01 6.61
CA SER A 102 2.49 -7.80 7.86
C SER A 102 1.65 -9.07 7.70
N ILE A 103 0.61 -9.05 6.88
CA ILE A 103 -0.21 -10.23 6.56
C ILE A 103 0.62 -11.23 5.72
N VAL A 104 1.33 -10.74 4.70
CA VAL A 104 2.24 -11.55 3.89
C VAL A 104 3.31 -12.19 4.77
N HIS A 105 3.97 -11.43 5.62
CA HIS A 105 5.00 -11.95 6.53
C HIS A 105 4.45 -13.01 7.49
N SER A 106 3.20 -12.89 7.93
CA SER A 106 2.56 -13.93 8.73
C SER A 106 2.38 -15.23 7.93
N LYS A 107 1.90 -15.15 6.69
CA LYS A 107 1.70 -16.32 5.82
C LYS A 107 3.02 -17.01 5.44
N TYR A 108 4.08 -16.23 5.23
CA TYR A 108 5.41 -16.70 4.82
C TYR A 108 6.41 -16.77 5.97
N SER A 109 5.95 -16.83 7.22
CA SER A 109 6.78 -16.75 8.42
C SER A 109 7.86 -17.83 8.55
N ASN A 110 7.71 -18.97 7.86
CA ASN A 110 8.68 -20.06 7.83
C ASN A 110 9.77 -19.89 6.76
N ASN A 111 9.68 -18.90 5.90
CA ASN A 111 10.65 -18.65 4.85
C ASN A 111 11.90 -17.96 5.43
N ILE A 112 13.07 -18.29 4.88
CA ILE A 112 14.34 -17.61 5.23
C ILE A 112 14.26 -16.13 4.88
N PHE A 113 13.71 -15.80 3.71
CA PHE A 113 13.45 -14.44 3.26
C PHE A 113 11.94 -14.15 3.28
N LEU A 114 11.54 -13.13 4.01
CA LEU A 114 10.15 -12.67 4.02
C LEU A 114 9.88 -11.80 2.79
N PRO A 115 8.79 -12.05 2.04
CA PRO A 115 8.51 -11.27 0.83
C PRO A 115 8.41 -9.76 1.10
N MET A 116 9.11 -8.96 0.31
CA MET A 116 9.21 -7.51 0.45
C MET A 116 8.47 -6.77 -0.67
N PRO A 117 7.64 -5.75 -0.36
CA PRO A 117 6.92 -4.99 -1.37
C PRO A 117 7.88 -4.13 -2.19
N CYS A 118 7.76 -4.20 -3.52
CA CYS A 118 8.61 -3.45 -4.45
C CYS A 118 8.07 -2.04 -4.74
N HIS A 119 6.80 -1.81 -4.46
CA HIS A 119 6.13 -0.52 -4.58
C HIS A 119 4.95 -0.44 -3.61
N ARG A 120 4.25 0.69 -3.61
CA ARG A 120 3.10 0.88 -2.73
C ARG A 120 1.90 1.45 -3.48
N LEU A 121 0.72 1.17 -2.94
CA LEU A 121 -0.54 1.85 -3.24
C LEU A 121 -0.98 2.66 -2.02
N ASP A 122 -1.84 3.64 -2.24
CA ASP A 122 -2.51 4.35 -1.14
C ASP A 122 -3.40 3.38 -0.34
N ARG A 123 -3.69 3.70 0.91
CA ARG A 123 -4.53 2.88 1.81
C ARG A 123 -5.84 2.45 1.15
N ASN A 124 -6.53 3.39 0.51
CA ASN A 124 -7.85 3.15 -0.09
C ASN A 124 -7.81 2.82 -1.60
N THR A 125 -6.63 2.69 -2.20
CA THR A 125 -6.47 2.18 -3.57
C THR A 125 -6.38 0.67 -3.53
N ASN A 126 -7.20 -0.02 -4.31
CA ASN A 126 -7.12 -1.48 -4.48
C ASN A 126 -6.18 -1.85 -5.62
N GLY A 127 -5.91 -3.15 -5.74
CA GLY A 127 -5.26 -3.71 -6.91
C GLY A 127 -3.87 -4.25 -6.67
N LEU A 128 -3.15 -4.48 -7.74
CA LEU A 128 -1.92 -5.24 -7.81
C LEU A 128 -0.79 -4.58 -7.00
N VAL A 129 -0.21 -5.36 -6.09
CA VAL A 129 1.04 -5.03 -5.39
C VAL A 129 2.04 -6.14 -5.60
N LEU A 130 3.21 -5.79 -6.13
CA LEU A 130 4.32 -6.71 -6.41
C LEU A 130 5.24 -6.80 -5.20
N PHE A 131 5.53 -8.03 -4.79
CA PHE A 131 6.51 -8.39 -3.76
C PHE A 131 7.64 -9.20 -4.38
N ALA A 132 8.86 -9.02 -3.91
CA ALA A 132 9.99 -9.90 -4.16
C ALA A 132 10.06 -10.97 -3.07
N LYS A 133 10.39 -12.22 -3.44
CA LYS A 133 10.52 -13.36 -2.54
C LYS A 133 11.98 -13.70 -2.19
N ASN A 134 12.94 -12.98 -2.73
CA ASN A 134 14.36 -13.06 -2.39
C ASN A 134 15.08 -11.72 -2.64
N ASP A 135 16.29 -11.58 -2.08
CA ASP A 135 17.09 -10.34 -2.16
C ASP A 135 17.50 -9.99 -3.60
N ILE A 136 17.82 -10.98 -4.42
CA ILE A 136 18.24 -10.77 -5.81
C ILE A 136 17.09 -10.16 -6.60
N ALA A 137 15.90 -10.76 -6.51
CA ALA A 137 14.69 -10.25 -7.16
C ALA A 137 14.34 -8.85 -6.65
N LEU A 138 14.46 -8.58 -5.33
CA LEU A 138 14.18 -7.28 -4.73
C LEU A 138 15.04 -6.17 -5.34
N ASN A 139 16.34 -6.39 -5.42
CA ASN A 139 17.29 -5.42 -5.98
C ASN A 139 17.03 -5.15 -7.45
N ILE A 140 16.78 -6.22 -8.24
CA ILE A 140 16.43 -6.09 -9.66
C ILE A 140 15.14 -5.28 -9.82
N LEU A 141 14.08 -5.62 -9.09
CA LEU A 141 12.79 -4.95 -9.21
C LEU A 141 12.86 -3.48 -8.79
N PHE A 142 13.62 -3.13 -7.77
CA PHE A 142 13.85 -1.71 -7.42
C PHE A 142 14.56 -0.94 -8.53
N ASP A 143 15.58 -1.53 -9.18
CA ASP A 143 16.23 -0.92 -10.35
C ASP A 143 15.24 -0.75 -11.51
N LYS A 144 14.42 -1.78 -11.80
CA LYS A 144 13.41 -1.74 -12.86
C LYS A 144 12.32 -0.68 -12.61
N PHE A 145 11.84 -0.53 -11.37
CA PHE A 145 10.93 0.56 -11.01
C PHE A 145 11.59 1.93 -11.18
N LYS A 146 12.85 2.09 -10.75
CA LYS A 146 13.62 3.34 -10.89
C LYS A 146 13.82 3.72 -12.35
N LYS A 147 14.02 2.74 -13.22
CA LYS A 147 14.21 2.92 -14.68
C LYS A 147 12.89 3.02 -15.47
N HIS A 148 11.74 2.97 -14.78
CA HIS A 148 10.41 2.94 -15.42
C HIS A 148 10.24 1.77 -16.41
N GLU A 149 10.84 0.62 -16.11
CA GLU A 149 10.75 -0.61 -16.89
C GLU A 149 9.65 -1.56 -16.37
N ILE A 150 8.91 -1.15 -15.34
CA ILE A 150 7.66 -1.78 -14.88
C ILE A 150 6.55 -0.75 -15.00
N GLU A 151 5.65 -0.98 -15.94
CA GLU A 151 4.52 -0.10 -16.19
C GLU A 151 3.33 -0.50 -15.34
N LYS A 152 2.53 0.50 -14.95
CA LYS A 152 1.34 0.31 -14.12
C LYS A 152 0.17 0.99 -14.78
N LYS A 153 -0.95 0.27 -14.94
CA LYS A 153 -2.22 0.87 -15.32
C LYS A 153 -3.23 0.79 -14.20
N TYR A 154 -4.09 1.77 -14.19
CA TYR A 154 -5.14 1.92 -13.20
C TYR A 154 -6.48 2.12 -13.88
N LEU A 155 -7.55 1.63 -13.26
CA LEU A 155 -8.91 2.03 -13.57
C LEU A 155 -9.36 3.07 -12.55
N ALA A 156 -9.87 4.21 -13.03
CA ALA A 156 -10.37 5.30 -12.20
C ALA A 156 -11.79 5.67 -12.63
N LEU A 157 -12.76 5.54 -11.74
CA LEU A 157 -14.11 6.06 -11.97
C LEU A 157 -14.14 7.51 -11.48
N VAL A 158 -14.36 8.45 -12.42
CA VAL A 158 -14.36 9.89 -12.14
C VAL A 158 -15.74 10.50 -12.27
N TYR A 159 -15.97 11.58 -11.54
CA TYR A 159 -17.13 12.44 -11.73
C TYR A 159 -16.86 13.45 -12.84
N GLY A 160 -17.84 13.61 -13.74
CA GLY A 160 -17.70 14.35 -14.98
C GLY A 160 -17.19 13.46 -16.13
N ILE A 161 -17.44 13.93 -17.35
CA ILE A 161 -17.03 13.25 -18.60
C ILE A 161 -15.97 14.10 -19.28
N PRO A 162 -14.69 13.65 -19.35
CA PRO A 162 -13.64 14.41 -20.02
C PRO A 162 -13.99 14.67 -21.50
N LYS A 163 -13.92 15.94 -21.90
CA LYS A 163 -14.13 16.31 -23.31
C LYS A 163 -13.05 15.72 -24.21
N ILE A 164 -11.78 15.76 -23.76
CA ILE A 164 -10.65 15.12 -24.43
C ILE A 164 -10.62 13.67 -23.98
N LYS A 165 -10.81 12.73 -24.92
CA LYS A 165 -10.97 11.31 -24.62
C LYS A 165 -9.63 10.59 -24.30
N LYS A 166 -8.52 11.18 -24.71
CA LYS A 166 -7.17 10.69 -24.41
C LYS A 166 -6.23 11.86 -24.24
N ALA A 167 -5.51 11.91 -23.13
CA ALA A 167 -4.56 12.98 -22.85
C ALA A 167 -3.33 12.46 -22.09
N ARG A 168 -2.20 13.12 -22.32
CA ARG A 168 -0.99 13.03 -21.51
C ARG A 168 -0.80 14.36 -20.81
N LEU A 169 -0.94 14.35 -19.50
CA LEU A 169 -0.93 15.53 -18.64
C LEU A 169 0.42 15.69 -17.98
N GLU A 170 0.96 16.89 -18.01
CA GLU A 170 2.16 17.25 -17.26
C GLU A 170 1.81 18.37 -16.26
N ALA A 171 2.27 18.22 -15.03
CA ALA A 171 2.08 19.21 -13.97
C ALA A 171 3.19 19.06 -12.92
N TYR A 172 3.10 19.84 -11.86
CA TYR A 172 4.04 19.82 -10.74
C TYR A 172 3.30 19.54 -9.43
N LEU A 173 3.87 18.67 -8.59
CA LEU A 173 3.25 18.20 -7.35
C LEU A 173 4.12 18.56 -6.15
N PHE A 174 3.51 19.19 -5.14
CA PHE A 174 4.08 19.44 -3.82
C PHE A 174 3.38 18.60 -2.77
N LYS A 175 4.13 17.91 -1.91
CA LYS A 175 3.59 17.13 -0.79
C LYS A 175 3.72 17.91 0.51
N ASP A 176 2.58 18.27 1.10
CA ASP A 176 2.51 18.80 2.46
C ASP A 176 2.46 17.61 3.45
N ASN A 177 3.57 17.33 4.10
CA ASN A 177 3.67 16.23 5.06
C ASN A 177 2.83 16.46 6.33
N LYS A 178 2.63 17.72 6.74
CA LYS A 178 1.84 18.05 7.94
C LYS A 178 0.35 17.77 7.70
N LYS A 179 -0.16 18.13 6.53
CA LYS A 179 -1.56 17.91 6.14
C LYS A 179 -1.80 16.56 5.46
N SER A 180 -0.73 15.79 5.20
CA SER A 180 -0.79 14.55 4.42
C SER A 180 -1.53 14.72 3.08
N THR A 181 -1.41 15.89 2.43
CA THR A 181 -2.11 16.28 1.21
C THR A 181 -1.08 16.70 0.16
N VAL A 182 -1.42 16.54 -1.11
CA VAL A 182 -0.60 17.06 -2.21
C VAL A 182 -1.34 18.17 -2.95
N TYR A 183 -0.58 19.11 -3.48
CA TYR A 183 -1.06 20.24 -4.27
C TYR A 183 -0.47 20.15 -5.67
N ILE A 184 -1.27 20.46 -6.67
CA ILE A 184 -0.88 20.45 -8.08
C ILE A 184 -0.74 21.88 -8.58
N SER A 185 0.21 22.11 -9.47
CA SER A 185 0.42 23.38 -10.17
C SER A 185 0.78 23.10 -11.63
N ASP A 186 0.21 23.84 -12.54
CA ASP A 186 0.52 23.76 -13.98
C ASP A 186 1.90 24.35 -14.32
N THR A 187 2.41 25.21 -13.43
CA THR A 187 3.74 25.84 -13.57
C THR A 187 4.69 25.35 -12.47
N PHE A 188 5.98 25.30 -12.82
CA PHE A 188 7.02 24.94 -11.86
C PHE A 188 7.06 25.92 -10.69
N LYS A 189 7.18 25.37 -9.46
CA LYS A 189 7.43 26.12 -8.23
C LYS A 189 8.52 25.39 -7.44
N THR A 190 9.35 26.15 -6.72
CA THR A 190 10.39 25.57 -5.84
C THR A 190 9.77 24.58 -4.86
N GLY A 191 10.37 23.40 -4.74
CA GLY A 191 9.88 22.29 -3.91
C GLY A 191 8.82 21.40 -4.55
N TYR A 192 8.37 21.71 -5.76
CA TYR A 192 7.47 20.87 -6.54
C TYR A 192 8.26 19.89 -7.43
N SER A 193 7.74 18.68 -7.58
CA SER A 193 8.28 17.65 -8.48
C SER A 193 7.40 17.50 -9.70
N LYS A 194 8.00 17.37 -10.89
CA LYS A 194 7.26 17.08 -12.12
C LYS A 194 6.51 15.75 -11.99
N ILE A 195 5.28 15.70 -12.47
CA ILE A 195 4.44 14.53 -12.59
C ILE A 195 3.91 14.38 -14.01
N ILE A 196 3.76 13.14 -14.45
CA ILE A 196 3.19 12.81 -15.76
C ILE A 196 2.15 11.72 -15.57
N THR A 197 0.92 12.00 -16.02
CA THR A 197 -0.23 11.11 -15.94
C THR A 197 -0.94 11.10 -17.28
N SER A 198 -1.12 9.93 -17.88
CA SER A 198 -1.90 9.75 -19.09
C SER A 198 -3.22 9.09 -18.77
N TYR A 199 -4.28 9.46 -19.48
CA TYR A 199 -5.57 8.77 -19.38
C TYR A 199 -6.21 8.53 -20.74
N THR A 200 -7.05 7.51 -20.80
CA THR A 200 -7.99 7.24 -21.91
C THR A 200 -9.37 6.98 -21.31
N VAL A 201 -10.41 7.65 -21.84
CA VAL A 201 -11.80 7.38 -21.45
C VAL A 201 -12.22 6.05 -22.08
N ILE A 202 -12.52 5.05 -21.24
CA ILE A 202 -12.94 3.72 -21.70
C ILE A 202 -14.46 3.61 -21.78
N LYS A 203 -15.16 4.28 -20.84
CA LYS A 203 -16.62 4.21 -20.78
C LYS A 203 -17.20 5.48 -20.16
N GLU A 204 -18.32 5.93 -20.72
CA GLU A 204 -19.11 7.04 -20.20
C GLU A 204 -20.42 6.51 -19.65
N TYR A 205 -20.90 7.12 -18.57
CA TYR A 205 -22.13 6.72 -17.91
C TYR A 205 -23.14 7.89 -17.90
N LYS A 206 -24.45 7.56 -17.92
CA LYS A 206 -25.55 8.55 -17.94
C LYS A 206 -25.59 9.44 -16.69
N ASN A 207 -25.03 8.99 -15.58
CA ASN A 207 -24.95 9.69 -14.29
C ASN A 207 -23.80 10.69 -14.20
N ASN A 208 -23.35 11.24 -15.32
CA ASN A 208 -22.22 12.18 -15.41
C ASN A 208 -20.93 11.65 -14.78
N SER A 209 -20.60 10.40 -15.07
CA SER A 209 -19.33 9.80 -14.66
C SER A 209 -18.65 9.10 -15.84
N ALA A 210 -17.35 8.86 -15.73
CA ALA A 210 -16.57 8.15 -16.73
C ALA A 210 -15.57 7.20 -16.09
N LEU A 211 -15.36 6.05 -16.72
CA LEU A 211 -14.28 5.12 -16.38
C LEU A 211 -13.06 5.45 -17.23
N LEU A 212 -11.96 5.73 -16.58
CA LEU A 212 -10.67 6.03 -17.22
C LEU A 212 -9.70 4.88 -17.02
N GLU A 213 -8.98 4.50 -18.08
CA GLU A 213 -7.69 3.82 -17.95
C GLU A 213 -6.64 4.91 -17.74
N VAL A 214 -5.84 4.79 -16.69
CA VAL A 214 -4.83 5.77 -16.30
C VAL A 214 -3.46 5.11 -16.23
N GLN A 215 -2.46 5.73 -16.84
CA GLN A 215 -1.06 5.32 -16.78
C GLN A 215 -0.21 6.44 -16.18
N ILE A 216 0.79 6.10 -15.38
CA ILE A 216 1.68 7.07 -14.76
C ILE A 216 3.14 6.78 -15.13
N GLU A 217 3.86 7.80 -15.58
CA GLU A 217 5.32 7.76 -15.81
C GLU A 217 6.08 8.07 -14.51
N THR A 218 5.44 8.73 -13.56
CA THR A 218 5.99 9.06 -12.23
C THR A 218 5.10 8.47 -11.16
N GLY A 219 5.68 8.06 -10.01
CA GLY A 219 4.93 7.38 -8.93
C GLY A 219 4.89 8.21 -7.64
N LYS A 220 4.33 9.43 -7.66
CA LYS A 220 4.25 10.28 -6.47
C LYS A 220 3.00 10.00 -5.63
N THR A 221 3.08 10.30 -4.33
CA THR A 221 1.96 10.15 -3.38
C THR A 221 0.71 10.84 -3.93
N HIS A 222 -0.44 10.14 -3.91
CA HIS A 222 -1.74 10.62 -4.38
C HIS A 222 -1.76 11.19 -5.82
N GLN A 223 -0.76 10.90 -6.66
CA GLN A 223 -0.59 11.57 -7.95
C GLN A 223 -1.84 11.51 -8.82
N ILE A 224 -2.38 10.33 -9.11
CA ILE A 224 -3.57 10.17 -9.97
C ILE A 224 -4.75 10.93 -9.38
N ARG A 225 -4.99 10.78 -8.09
CA ARG A 225 -6.11 11.35 -7.35
C ARG A 225 -6.12 12.88 -7.43
N ALA A 226 -4.99 13.49 -7.06
CA ALA A 226 -4.87 14.94 -7.06
C ALA A 226 -4.81 15.52 -8.48
N HIS A 227 -4.16 14.84 -9.43
CA HIS A 227 -4.03 15.33 -10.80
C HIS A 227 -5.37 15.30 -11.54
N LEU A 228 -6.15 14.22 -11.43
CA LEU A 228 -7.48 14.14 -12.01
C LEU A 228 -8.45 15.15 -11.38
N ALA A 229 -8.39 15.35 -10.07
CA ALA A 229 -9.18 16.38 -9.39
C ALA A 229 -8.79 17.81 -9.86
N HIS A 230 -7.48 18.08 -10.04
CA HIS A 230 -6.98 19.36 -10.52
C HIS A 230 -7.51 19.74 -11.90
N ILE A 231 -7.65 18.77 -12.78
CA ILE A 231 -8.23 19.00 -14.13
C ILE A 231 -9.77 18.94 -14.16
N GLY A 232 -10.43 18.88 -12.99
CA GLY A 232 -11.89 18.94 -12.86
C GLY A 232 -12.61 17.60 -12.94
N TYR A 233 -11.91 16.47 -12.92
CA TYR A 233 -12.49 15.11 -12.96
C TYR A 233 -12.07 14.29 -11.73
N PRO A 234 -12.57 14.66 -10.52
CA PRO A 234 -12.18 13.97 -9.28
C PRO A 234 -12.67 12.53 -9.28
N ILE A 235 -11.87 11.65 -8.64
CA ILE A 235 -12.25 10.24 -8.46
C ILE A 235 -13.41 10.14 -7.48
N ILE A 236 -14.44 9.39 -7.85
CA ILE A 236 -15.62 9.13 -7.02
C ILE A 236 -15.21 8.28 -5.81
N GLY A 237 -15.74 8.63 -4.62
CA GLY A 237 -15.40 8.00 -3.36
C GLY A 237 -14.09 8.50 -2.73
N ASP A 238 -13.38 9.45 -3.39
CA ASP A 238 -12.18 10.05 -2.81
C ASP A 238 -12.55 11.09 -1.75
N GLY A 239 -12.33 10.75 -0.47
CA GLY A 239 -12.63 11.64 0.66
C GLY A 239 -11.66 12.83 0.83
N LYS A 240 -10.59 12.91 0.02
CA LYS A 240 -9.58 13.97 0.14
C LYS A 240 -9.61 14.95 -1.05
N TYR A 241 -9.75 14.45 -2.26
CA TYR A 241 -9.72 15.23 -3.50
C TYR A 241 -11.05 15.19 -4.24
N GLY A 242 -11.97 14.34 -3.83
CA GLY A 242 -13.30 14.21 -4.40
C GLY A 242 -14.28 15.28 -3.90
N VAL A 243 -15.52 15.22 -4.41
CA VAL A 243 -16.63 16.09 -4.02
C VAL A 243 -17.54 15.30 -3.06
N ASN A 244 -17.67 15.75 -1.82
CA ASN A 244 -18.36 15.01 -0.76
C ASN A 244 -19.85 14.74 -1.07
N SER A 245 -20.58 15.67 -1.69
CA SER A 245 -21.97 15.46 -2.11
C SER A 245 -22.05 14.33 -3.15
N VAL A 246 -21.20 14.38 -4.18
CA VAL A 246 -21.10 13.33 -5.21
C VAL A 246 -20.76 11.97 -4.59
N ASN A 247 -19.78 11.91 -3.71
CA ASN A 247 -19.39 10.67 -3.06
C ASN A 247 -20.56 10.05 -2.28
N LYS A 248 -21.37 10.87 -1.63
CA LYS A 248 -22.57 10.43 -0.91
C LYS A 248 -23.65 9.90 -1.87
N ASP A 249 -23.89 10.59 -2.96
CA ASP A 249 -24.90 10.20 -3.95
C ASP A 249 -24.55 8.88 -4.65
N PHE A 250 -23.25 8.66 -4.93
CA PHE A 250 -22.77 7.41 -5.50
C PHE A 250 -22.65 6.26 -4.46
N GLY A 251 -22.65 6.55 -3.17
CA GLY A 251 -22.63 5.55 -2.11
C GLY A 251 -21.28 4.82 -1.92
N PHE A 252 -20.19 5.29 -2.55
CA PHE A 252 -18.87 4.67 -2.40
C PHE A 252 -18.15 5.17 -1.17
N LYS A 253 -17.73 4.23 -0.32
CA LYS A 253 -16.97 4.52 0.91
C LYS A 253 -15.51 4.90 0.63
N TYR A 254 -14.92 4.36 -0.43
CA TYR A 254 -13.52 4.54 -0.79
C TYR A 254 -13.39 4.96 -2.26
N GLN A 255 -12.27 5.62 -2.57
CA GLN A 255 -11.94 6.03 -3.93
C GLN A 255 -12.00 4.86 -4.91
N GLN A 256 -12.71 5.06 -6.01
CA GLN A 256 -12.84 4.08 -7.07
C GLN A 256 -11.61 4.14 -7.98
N LEU A 257 -10.49 3.68 -7.44
CA LEU A 257 -9.16 3.63 -8.08
C LEU A 257 -8.55 2.26 -7.85
N THR A 258 -8.26 1.54 -8.93
CA THR A 258 -7.73 0.18 -8.90
C THR A 258 -6.47 0.08 -9.75
N ALA A 259 -5.35 -0.38 -9.18
CA ALA A 259 -4.17 -0.78 -9.93
C ALA A 259 -4.46 -2.11 -10.64
N CYS A 260 -4.85 -2.06 -11.91
CA CYS A 260 -5.40 -3.21 -12.63
C CYS A 260 -4.38 -3.98 -13.45
N GLU A 261 -3.23 -3.40 -13.77
CA GLU A 261 -2.25 -4.03 -14.66
C GLU A 261 -0.81 -3.69 -14.25
N LEU A 262 0.05 -4.69 -14.32
CA LEU A 262 1.51 -4.58 -14.21
C LEU A 262 2.12 -5.20 -15.47
N THR A 263 2.92 -4.43 -16.22
CA THR A 263 3.65 -4.89 -17.40
C THR A 263 5.15 -4.79 -17.17
N PHE A 264 5.86 -5.90 -17.35
CA PHE A 264 7.32 -5.99 -17.19
C PHE A 264 8.02 -5.65 -18.50
N ASN A 265 8.15 -4.37 -18.80
CA ASN A 265 8.74 -3.85 -20.04
C ASN A 265 10.27 -3.65 -19.90
N PHE A 266 10.97 -4.73 -19.56
CA PHE A 266 12.41 -4.71 -19.32
C PHE A 266 13.19 -4.38 -20.59
N LYS A 267 13.95 -3.28 -20.55
CA LYS A 267 14.84 -2.81 -21.64
C LYS A 267 16.28 -3.23 -21.43
N THR A 268 16.65 -3.42 -20.16
CA THR A 268 17.98 -3.84 -19.74
C THR A 268 17.93 -5.25 -19.15
N ASP A 269 19.08 -5.91 -19.01
CA ASP A 269 19.17 -7.21 -18.37
C ASP A 269 18.50 -7.20 -16.98
N SER A 270 17.79 -8.26 -16.67
CA SER A 270 17.07 -8.47 -15.42
C SER A 270 17.43 -9.79 -14.73
N GLY A 271 18.57 -10.38 -15.10
CA GLY A 271 19.12 -11.57 -14.45
C GLY A 271 18.08 -12.68 -14.29
N ILE A 272 17.90 -13.16 -13.05
CA ILE A 272 16.94 -14.23 -12.74
C ILE A 272 15.49 -13.88 -13.11
N LEU A 273 15.16 -12.61 -13.36
CA LEU A 273 13.83 -12.14 -13.72
C LEU A 273 13.64 -11.94 -15.23
N ASN A 274 14.60 -12.33 -16.09
CA ASN A 274 14.49 -12.17 -17.54
C ASN A 274 13.26 -12.87 -18.13
N TYR A 275 12.77 -13.93 -17.50
CA TYR A 275 11.55 -14.65 -17.91
C TYR A 275 10.26 -13.82 -17.78
N LEU A 276 10.28 -12.69 -17.02
CA LEU A 276 9.16 -11.76 -16.90
C LEU A 276 9.11 -10.74 -18.05
N LYS A 277 10.20 -10.57 -18.81
CA LYS A 277 10.27 -9.58 -19.89
C LYS A 277 9.11 -9.72 -20.87
N GLY A 278 8.37 -8.63 -21.06
CA GLY A 278 7.17 -8.57 -21.92
C GLY A 278 5.91 -9.18 -21.33
N LYS A 279 5.97 -9.78 -20.13
CA LYS A 279 4.77 -10.31 -19.47
C LYS A 279 3.92 -9.19 -18.89
N THR A 280 2.62 -9.40 -18.92
CA THR A 280 1.61 -8.54 -18.31
C THR A 280 0.77 -9.37 -17.34
N VAL A 281 0.53 -8.84 -16.15
CA VAL A 281 -0.38 -9.39 -15.15
C VAL A 281 -1.53 -8.42 -14.95
N THR A 282 -2.76 -8.91 -15.14
CA THR A 282 -3.99 -8.10 -15.05
C THR A 282 -4.93 -8.65 -13.98
N LEU A 283 -5.71 -7.75 -13.38
CA LEU A 283 -6.91 -8.15 -12.64
C LEU A 283 -8.02 -8.44 -13.65
N SER A 284 -8.57 -9.64 -13.59
CA SER A 284 -9.74 -10.06 -14.35
C SER A 284 -11.02 -9.38 -13.84
#